data_b55f11669281ff3e06e630aeb97d9935
#
_entry.id   b55f11669281ff3e06e630aeb97d9935
#
_cell.length_a   1.000
_cell.length_b   1.000
_cell.length_c   1.000
_cell.angle_alpha   90.00
_cell.angle_beta   90.00
_cell.angle_gamma   90.00
#
_symmetry.space_group_name_H-M   'P 1'
#
loop_
_entity.id
_entity.type
_entity.pdbx_description
1 polymer ?
#
loop_
_entity_poly.entity_id
_entity_poly.type
_entity_poly.pdbx_seq_one_letter_code
_entity_poly.pdbx_strand_id
1 'polypeptide(L)'
;PGEANRLDLRGGPAQLPPSDDQSHRVYSVAYLALSEKGKCTENVNFAHGLGFAPFKPPLSFGAARSRWYQKLKAGHGRLTDAERRAIALWIDLAVPFCSAYPEAHAWSDWHCQRYLYTVNKRSAFHWLELNDVRREKGLAPVPLTGFVPNVAMPRRQRYWSE
;
A
#
# COMPACT_ATOMS: atom_id res chain seq x y z
N PRO A 1 7.72 0.57 -35.45
CA PRO A 1 7.00 -0.08 -34.37
C PRO A 1 7.87 -0.03 -33.12
N GLY A 2 7.67 0.87 -32.21
CA GLY A 2 8.36 0.65 -31.10
C GLY A 2 8.35 1.40 -29.83
N GLU A 3 8.28 2.69 -29.76
CA GLU A 3 8.41 3.39 -28.46
C GLU A 3 7.15 3.36 -27.59
N ALA A 4 5.99 3.22 -28.18
CA ALA A 4 4.70 3.24 -27.46
C ALA A 4 4.46 2.05 -26.51
N ASN A 5 5.33 1.02 -26.53
CA ASN A 5 5.15 -0.20 -25.71
C ASN A 5 6.23 -0.41 -24.65
N ARG A 6 7.12 0.57 -24.44
CA ARG A 6 8.14 0.49 -23.37
C ARG A 6 7.54 1.00 -22.07
N LEU A 7 7.66 0.17 -21.01
CA LEU A 7 7.34 0.62 -19.66
C LEU A 7 8.37 1.65 -19.22
N ASP A 8 7.90 2.80 -18.76
CA ASP A 8 8.76 3.78 -18.11
C ASP A 8 8.90 3.41 -16.62
N LEU A 9 10.05 2.89 -16.25
CA LEU A 9 10.36 2.48 -14.88
C LEU A 9 11.24 3.50 -14.13
N ARG A 10 11.33 4.73 -14.64
CA ARG A 10 12.09 5.78 -13.94
C ARG A 10 11.38 6.17 -12.65
N GLY A 11 12.15 6.32 -11.58
CA GLY A 11 11.68 6.95 -10.35
C GLY A 11 11.46 8.46 -10.61
N GLY A 12 10.51 9.03 -9.93
CA GLY A 12 10.20 10.46 -10.02
C GLY A 12 8.69 10.67 -9.93
N PRO A 13 8.25 11.87 -9.54
CA PRO A 13 6.83 12.16 -9.41
C PRO A 13 6.17 12.13 -10.79
N ALA A 14 5.04 11.44 -10.87
CA ALA A 14 4.18 11.50 -12.05
C ALA A 14 3.34 12.77 -12.01
N GLN A 15 3.21 13.41 -13.16
CA GLN A 15 2.22 14.47 -13.33
C GLN A 15 0.85 13.83 -13.59
N LEU A 16 -0.05 13.97 -12.63
CA LEU A 16 -1.43 13.54 -12.77
C LEU A 16 -2.28 14.69 -13.29
N PRO A 17 -3.34 14.41 -14.06
CA PRO A 17 -4.33 15.41 -14.42
C PRO A 17 -4.95 16.04 -13.15
N PRO A 18 -5.29 17.33 -13.16
CA PRO A 18 -5.88 18.01 -12.00
C PRO A 18 -7.16 17.35 -11.47
N SER A 19 -7.89 16.61 -12.33
CA SER A 19 -9.08 15.85 -11.93
C SER A 19 -8.83 14.65 -11.05
N ASP A 20 -7.60 14.14 -11.03
CA ASP A 20 -7.24 12.94 -10.25
C ASP A 20 -6.58 13.26 -8.91
N ASP A 21 -6.41 14.55 -8.60
CA ASP A 21 -5.71 15.03 -7.39
C ASP A 21 -6.57 15.02 -6.12
N GLN A 22 -7.71 14.36 -6.11
CA GLN A 22 -8.55 14.27 -4.91
C GLN A 22 -7.91 13.47 -3.76
N SER A 23 -6.88 12.68 -4.07
CA SER A 23 -6.21 11.85 -3.06
C SER A 23 -4.95 12.46 -2.47
N HIS A 24 -4.48 13.60 -2.96
CA HIS A 24 -3.19 14.22 -2.59
C HIS A 24 -1.99 13.23 -2.63
N ARG A 25 -2.05 12.23 -3.50
CA ARG A 25 -1.02 11.21 -3.62
C ARG A 25 -0.02 11.58 -4.70
N VAL A 26 1.26 11.46 -4.37
CA VAL A 26 2.35 11.66 -5.34
C VAL A 26 2.81 10.30 -5.82
N TYR A 27 2.23 9.82 -6.90
CA TYR A 27 2.66 8.56 -7.50
C TYR A 27 3.97 8.72 -8.28
N SER A 28 4.76 7.65 -8.36
CA SER A 28 5.90 7.61 -9.26
C SER A 28 5.47 7.23 -10.69
N VAL A 29 6.24 7.68 -11.68
CA VAL A 29 6.04 7.28 -13.09
C VAL A 29 6.08 5.76 -13.23
N ALA A 30 7.05 5.11 -12.60
CA ALA A 30 7.19 3.65 -12.62
C ALA A 30 5.96 2.95 -12.03
N TYR A 31 5.44 3.45 -10.92
CA TYR A 31 4.24 2.87 -10.31
C TYR A 31 3.03 2.95 -11.23
N LEU A 32 2.77 4.11 -11.81
CA LEU A 32 1.64 4.28 -12.74
C LEU A 32 1.79 3.37 -13.97
N ALA A 33 2.99 3.29 -14.55
CA ALA A 33 3.26 2.41 -15.68
C ALA A 33 3.02 0.92 -15.34
N LEU A 34 3.35 0.49 -14.12
CA LEU A 34 3.18 -0.89 -13.67
C LEU A 34 1.75 -1.20 -13.22
N SER A 35 1.07 -0.23 -12.60
CA SER A 35 -0.29 -0.42 -12.06
C SER A 35 -1.40 -0.16 -13.07
N GLU A 36 -1.11 0.44 -14.22
CA GLU A 36 -2.11 0.72 -15.24
C GLU A 36 -2.75 -0.58 -15.75
N LYS A 37 -4.09 -0.58 -15.76
CA LYS A 37 -4.88 -1.72 -16.22
C LYS A 37 -4.53 -2.09 -17.66
N GLY A 38 -4.30 -3.36 -17.91
CA GLY A 38 -3.99 -3.89 -19.24
C GLY A 38 -2.50 -3.91 -19.59
N LYS A 39 -1.63 -3.32 -18.76
CA LYS A 39 -0.17 -3.37 -18.96
C LYS A 39 0.50 -4.47 -18.14
N CYS A 40 0.60 -4.29 -16.84
CA CYS A 40 1.30 -5.24 -15.97
C CYS A 40 0.38 -5.94 -14.99
N THR A 41 -0.72 -5.30 -14.65
CA THR A 41 -1.64 -5.71 -13.60
C THR A 41 -3.07 -5.91 -14.13
N GLU A 42 -3.23 -6.18 -15.41
CA GLU A 42 -4.54 -6.39 -16.05
C GLU A 42 -5.38 -7.48 -15.37
N ASN A 43 -4.74 -8.39 -14.66
CA ASN A 43 -5.41 -9.46 -13.93
C ASN A 43 -5.52 -9.21 -12.41
N VAL A 44 -5.20 -8.02 -11.94
CA VAL A 44 -5.47 -7.64 -10.55
C VAL A 44 -6.96 -7.33 -10.41
N ASN A 45 -7.59 -7.94 -9.43
CA ASN A 45 -9.00 -7.69 -9.14
C ASN A 45 -9.11 -6.44 -8.26
N PHE A 46 -9.25 -5.28 -8.87
CA PHE A 46 -9.56 -4.04 -8.15
C PHE A 46 -11.04 -4.00 -7.81
N ALA A 47 -11.35 -3.98 -6.51
CA ALA A 47 -12.70 -3.67 -6.05
C ALA A 47 -12.95 -2.16 -6.22
N HIS A 48 -13.91 -1.80 -7.05
CA HIS A 48 -14.33 -0.43 -7.22
C HIS A 48 -15.63 -0.17 -6.43
N GLY A 49 -15.59 0.82 -5.54
CA GLY A 49 -16.75 1.27 -4.78
C GLY A 49 -17.19 0.32 -3.67
N LEU A 50 -18.44 0.46 -3.23
CA LEU A 50 -19.05 -0.31 -2.14
C LEU A 50 -19.68 -1.64 -2.59
N GLY A 51 -19.43 -2.06 -3.83
CA GLY A 51 -19.93 -3.33 -4.36
C GLY A 51 -19.14 -4.54 -3.83
N PHE A 52 -19.82 -5.67 -3.74
CA PHE A 52 -19.15 -6.93 -3.43
C PHE A 52 -18.22 -7.32 -4.58
N ALA A 53 -16.97 -7.65 -4.25
CA ALA A 53 -16.08 -8.24 -5.24
C ALA A 53 -16.65 -9.60 -5.70
N PRO A 54 -16.73 -9.85 -7.02
CA PRO A 54 -17.24 -11.14 -7.51
C PRO A 54 -16.29 -12.26 -7.09
N PHE A 55 -16.84 -13.39 -6.70
CA PHE A 55 -16.06 -14.59 -6.46
C PHE A 55 -15.34 -15.00 -7.74
N LYS A 56 -14.04 -15.18 -7.65
CA LYS A 56 -13.18 -15.62 -8.74
C LYS A 56 -12.63 -17.01 -8.43
N PRO A 57 -12.52 -17.90 -9.42
CA PRO A 57 -11.83 -19.16 -9.22
C PRO A 57 -10.37 -18.95 -8.77
N PRO A 58 -9.78 -19.89 -8.03
CA PRO A 58 -8.37 -19.83 -7.67
C PRO A 58 -7.48 -19.62 -8.90
N LEU A 59 -6.41 -18.84 -8.77
CA LEU A 59 -5.43 -18.56 -9.84
C LEU A 59 -6.01 -17.84 -11.07
N SER A 60 -7.21 -17.27 -10.99
CA SER A 60 -7.84 -16.56 -12.11
C SER A 60 -7.46 -15.08 -12.22
N PHE A 61 -6.69 -14.55 -11.27
CA PHE A 61 -6.20 -13.18 -11.25
C PHE A 61 -4.85 -13.09 -10.51
N GLY A 62 -4.34 -11.88 -10.31
CA GLY A 62 -3.08 -11.63 -9.62
C GLY A 62 -1.85 -12.10 -10.39
N ALA A 63 -0.76 -12.40 -9.69
CA ALA A 63 0.49 -12.82 -10.29
C ALA A 63 0.37 -14.05 -11.18
N ALA A 64 -0.52 -15.00 -10.84
CA ALA A 64 -0.76 -16.21 -11.62
C ALA A 64 -1.23 -15.92 -13.04
N ARG A 65 -1.90 -14.81 -13.28
CA ARG A 65 -2.45 -14.41 -14.60
C ARG A 65 -1.77 -13.18 -15.18
N SER A 66 -0.91 -12.48 -14.44
CA SER A 66 -0.18 -11.33 -14.94
C SER A 66 0.78 -11.72 -16.07
N ARG A 67 0.57 -11.19 -17.27
CA ARG A 67 1.44 -11.43 -18.43
C ARG A 67 2.85 -10.93 -18.18
N TRP A 68 2.98 -9.82 -17.50
CA TRP A 68 4.28 -9.28 -17.12
C TRP A 68 5.02 -10.24 -16.18
N TYR A 69 4.36 -10.72 -15.14
CA TYR A 69 4.96 -11.66 -14.20
C TYR A 69 5.34 -12.98 -14.87
N GLN A 70 4.51 -13.48 -15.79
CA GLN A 70 4.85 -14.70 -16.54
C GLN A 70 6.12 -14.52 -17.38
N LYS A 71 6.34 -13.35 -17.98
CA LYS A 71 7.60 -13.04 -18.69
C LYS A 71 8.78 -13.03 -17.72
N LEU A 72 8.65 -12.42 -16.54
CA LEU A 72 9.71 -12.44 -15.52
C LEU A 72 10.02 -13.87 -15.06
N LYS A 73 9.01 -14.71 -14.88
CA LYS A 73 9.15 -16.11 -14.53
C LYS A 73 9.85 -16.92 -15.64
N ALA A 74 9.61 -16.58 -16.90
CA ALA A 74 10.26 -17.18 -18.05
C ALA A 74 11.72 -16.71 -18.29
N GLY A 75 12.28 -15.90 -17.38
CA GLY A 75 13.66 -15.43 -17.44
C GLY A 75 13.87 -14.08 -18.13
N HIS A 76 12.81 -13.37 -18.50
CA HIS A 76 12.93 -11.99 -18.94
C HIS A 76 13.26 -11.07 -17.75
N GLY A 77 14.51 -10.72 -17.63
CA GLY A 77 15.04 -9.97 -16.51
C GLY A 77 15.94 -10.85 -15.63
N ARG A 78 17.01 -10.25 -15.12
CA ARG A 78 17.99 -10.93 -14.24
C ARG A 78 17.52 -10.84 -12.79
N LEU A 79 16.43 -11.50 -12.46
CA LEU A 79 15.85 -11.48 -11.11
C LEU A 79 16.19 -12.77 -10.36
N THR A 80 16.52 -12.62 -9.11
CA THR A 80 16.61 -13.74 -8.17
C THR A 80 15.23 -14.32 -7.84
N ASP A 81 15.18 -15.49 -7.25
CA ASP A 81 13.91 -16.11 -6.80
C ASP A 81 13.21 -15.26 -5.72
N ALA A 82 13.97 -14.61 -4.85
CA ALA A 82 13.44 -13.72 -3.83
C ALA A 82 12.75 -12.49 -4.44
N GLU A 83 13.39 -11.85 -5.42
CA GLU A 83 12.82 -10.71 -6.14
C GLU A 83 11.58 -11.09 -6.92
N ARG A 84 11.57 -12.25 -7.58
CA ARG A 84 10.37 -12.76 -8.27
C ARG A 84 9.22 -12.98 -7.29
N ARG A 85 9.49 -13.55 -6.11
CA ARG A 85 8.46 -13.74 -5.08
C ARG A 85 7.94 -12.41 -4.55
N ALA A 86 8.82 -11.43 -4.33
CA ALA A 86 8.41 -10.09 -3.88
C ALA A 86 7.48 -9.41 -4.90
N ILE A 87 7.79 -9.51 -6.19
CA ILE A 87 6.93 -8.98 -7.27
C ILE A 87 5.58 -9.72 -7.31
N ALA A 88 5.58 -11.06 -7.20
CA ALA A 88 4.33 -11.82 -7.15
C ALA A 88 3.46 -11.37 -5.98
N LEU A 89 4.04 -11.27 -4.80
CA LEU A 89 3.34 -10.84 -3.60
C LEU A 89 2.79 -9.41 -3.75
N TRP A 90 3.57 -8.50 -4.33
CA TRP A 90 3.13 -7.13 -4.59
C TRP A 90 1.90 -7.09 -5.52
N ILE A 91 1.88 -7.92 -6.59
CA ILE A 91 0.72 -8.03 -7.49
C ILE A 91 -0.47 -8.64 -6.76
N ASP A 92 -0.27 -9.70 -5.97
CA ASP A 92 -1.34 -10.40 -5.24
C ASP A 92 -1.93 -9.57 -4.10
N LEU A 93 -1.17 -8.60 -3.57
CA LEU A 93 -1.64 -7.58 -2.63
C LEU A 93 -2.37 -6.40 -3.30
N ALA A 94 -2.74 -6.53 -4.57
CA ALA A 94 -3.41 -5.49 -5.36
C ALA A 94 -2.54 -4.23 -5.59
N VAL A 95 -1.25 -4.45 -5.85
CA VAL A 95 -0.27 -3.42 -6.25
C VAL A 95 -0.26 -2.19 -5.32
N PRO A 96 -0.05 -2.34 -4.01
CA PRO A 96 -0.01 -1.20 -3.12
C PRO A 96 1.09 -0.23 -3.51
N PHE A 97 0.81 1.08 -3.50
CA PHE A 97 1.82 2.10 -3.79
C PHE A 97 2.82 2.27 -2.65
N CYS A 98 2.35 2.12 -1.43
CA CYS A 98 3.14 2.32 -0.22
C CYS A 98 2.67 1.38 0.89
N SER A 99 3.51 1.17 1.88
CA SER A 99 3.18 0.38 3.07
C SER A 99 2.44 1.18 4.13
N ALA A 100 2.63 2.50 4.16
CA ALA A 100 2.02 3.39 5.13
C ALA A 100 1.53 4.69 4.49
N TYR A 101 0.48 5.26 5.05
CA TYR A 101 -0.12 6.50 4.57
C TYR A 101 0.85 7.67 4.42
N PRO A 102 1.81 7.92 5.35
CA PRO A 102 2.76 9.03 5.23
C PRO A 102 3.67 8.96 4.00
N GLU A 103 3.90 7.75 3.47
CA GLU A 103 4.75 7.56 2.30
C GLU A 103 4.08 8.02 1.00
N ALA A 104 2.74 8.02 0.97
CA ALA A 104 1.95 8.30 -0.23
C ALA A 104 1.45 9.74 -0.32
N HIS A 105 1.54 10.52 0.76
CA HIS A 105 0.89 11.82 0.85
C HIS A 105 1.90 12.92 1.22
N ALA A 106 1.77 14.07 0.60
CA ALA A 106 2.40 15.31 1.07
C ALA A 106 1.64 15.82 2.31
N TRP A 107 1.82 15.15 3.44
CA TRP A 107 1.12 15.50 4.66
C TRP A 107 1.77 16.68 5.37
N SER A 108 0.93 17.59 5.88
CA SER A 108 1.38 18.60 6.83
C SER A 108 1.78 17.95 8.16
N ASP A 109 2.56 18.67 8.98
CA ASP A 109 2.95 18.22 10.33
C ASP A 109 1.74 17.83 11.18
N TRP A 110 0.62 18.54 11.04
CA TRP A 110 -0.61 18.24 11.74
C TRP A 110 -1.16 16.85 11.35
N HIS A 111 -1.17 16.51 10.05
CA HIS A 111 -1.62 15.21 9.58
C HIS A 111 -0.69 14.10 10.07
N CYS A 112 0.63 14.33 10.04
CA CYS A 112 1.62 13.39 10.56
C CYS A 112 1.42 13.14 12.07
N GLN A 113 1.26 14.20 12.87
CA GLN A 113 1.01 14.07 14.30
C GLN A 113 -0.29 13.34 14.61
N ARG A 114 -1.37 13.63 13.87
CA ARG A 114 -2.64 12.96 14.03
C ARG A 114 -2.55 11.46 13.69
N TYR A 115 -1.83 11.14 12.63
CA TYR A 115 -1.57 9.75 12.25
C TYR A 115 -0.79 9.01 13.34
N LEU A 116 0.33 9.57 13.81
CA LEU A 116 1.15 8.98 14.87
C LEU A 116 0.36 8.79 16.16
N TYR A 117 -0.46 9.77 16.54
CA TYR A 117 -1.35 9.64 17.69
C TYR A 117 -2.31 8.46 17.53
N THR A 118 -2.92 8.30 16.36
CA THR A 118 -3.85 7.20 16.07
C THR A 118 -3.14 5.84 16.07
N VAL A 119 -1.94 5.76 15.50
CA VAL A 119 -1.11 4.55 15.52
C VAL A 119 -0.74 4.16 16.95
N ASN A 120 -0.30 5.13 17.75
CA ASN A 120 0.01 4.90 19.17
C ASN A 120 -1.19 4.38 19.95
N LYS A 121 -2.36 5.01 19.75
CA LYS A 121 -3.60 4.58 20.39
C LYS A 121 -3.93 3.14 20.03
N ARG A 122 -3.87 2.78 18.75
CA ARG A 122 -4.11 1.41 18.28
C ARG A 122 -3.10 0.42 18.86
N SER A 123 -1.83 0.77 18.86
CA SER A 123 -0.77 -0.08 19.42
C SER A 123 -0.96 -0.32 20.93
N ALA A 124 -1.36 0.71 21.67
CA ALA A 124 -1.64 0.59 23.10
C ALA A 124 -2.85 -0.32 23.37
N PHE A 125 -3.94 -0.17 22.62
CA PHE A 125 -5.10 -1.05 22.78
C PHE A 125 -4.78 -2.50 22.41
N HIS A 126 -4.10 -2.72 21.30
CA HIS A 126 -3.67 -4.06 20.91
C HIS A 126 -2.77 -4.71 21.97
N TRP A 127 -1.85 -3.93 22.54
CA TRP A 127 -0.99 -4.39 23.63
C TRP A 127 -1.77 -4.77 24.89
N LEU A 128 -2.79 -3.96 25.26
CA LEU A 128 -3.65 -4.27 26.40
C LEU A 128 -4.41 -5.57 26.18
N GLU A 129 -5.12 -5.68 25.04
CA GLU A 129 -5.90 -6.88 24.67
C GLU A 129 -5.00 -8.14 24.64
N LEU A 130 -3.82 -8.03 24.03
CA LEU A 130 -2.88 -9.14 23.97
C LEU A 130 -2.44 -9.61 25.37
N ASN A 131 -2.11 -8.65 26.25
CA ASN A 131 -1.66 -8.98 27.60
C ASN A 131 -2.80 -9.47 28.49
N ASP A 132 -4.03 -9.05 28.27
CA ASP A 132 -5.19 -9.61 28.96
C ASP A 132 -5.39 -11.08 28.59
N VAL A 133 -5.36 -11.42 27.30
CA VAL A 133 -5.43 -12.81 26.83
C VAL A 133 -4.26 -13.64 27.35
N ARG A 134 -3.04 -13.09 27.41
CA ARG A 134 -1.87 -13.78 27.95
C ARG A 134 -2.00 -14.04 29.45
N ARG A 135 -2.52 -13.06 30.20
CA ARG A 135 -2.77 -13.19 31.65
C ARG A 135 -3.76 -14.31 31.94
N GLU A 136 -4.86 -14.37 31.19
CA GLU A 136 -5.85 -15.45 31.31
C GLU A 136 -5.24 -16.84 31.05
N LYS A 137 -4.26 -16.92 30.17
CA LYS A 137 -3.52 -18.15 29.87
C LYS A 137 -2.31 -18.43 30.78
N GLY A 138 -2.08 -17.63 31.81
CA GLY A 138 -0.92 -17.76 32.69
C GLY A 138 0.43 -17.47 32.05
N LEU A 139 0.44 -16.74 30.90
CA LEU A 139 1.65 -16.40 30.17
C LEU A 139 2.20 -15.03 30.61
N ALA A 140 3.52 -14.89 30.56
CA ALA A 140 4.18 -13.61 30.85
C ALA A 140 3.74 -12.51 29.88
N PRO A 141 3.58 -11.24 30.34
CA PRO A 141 3.23 -10.13 29.48
C PRO A 141 4.34 -9.84 28.46
N VAL A 142 3.95 -9.30 27.31
CA VAL A 142 4.89 -8.80 26.31
C VAL A 142 5.05 -7.28 26.43
N PRO A 143 6.23 -6.73 26.08
CA PRO A 143 6.44 -5.28 26.10
C PRO A 143 5.61 -4.57 25.03
N LEU A 144 5.28 -3.31 25.27
CA LEU A 144 4.65 -2.44 24.26
C LEU A 144 5.67 -2.13 23.15
N THR A 145 5.31 -2.48 21.92
CA THR A 145 6.11 -2.22 20.73
C THR A 145 5.36 -1.31 19.76
N GLY A 146 6.09 -0.62 18.88
CA GLY A 146 5.50 0.28 17.88
C GLY A 146 4.92 1.57 18.46
N PHE A 147 5.27 1.91 19.70
CA PHE A 147 4.82 3.14 20.34
C PHE A 147 5.86 4.26 20.13
N VAL A 148 5.41 5.40 19.63
CA VAL A 148 6.22 6.62 19.50
C VAL A 148 5.96 7.51 20.71
N PRO A 149 6.95 7.75 21.59
CA PRO A 149 6.74 8.55 22.80
C PRO A 149 6.44 10.01 22.45
N ASN A 150 5.80 10.70 23.39
CA ASN A 150 5.53 12.15 23.34
C ASN A 150 4.66 12.65 22.17
N VAL A 151 3.87 11.79 21.56
CA VAL A 151 2.88 12.21 20.56
C VAL A 151 1.59 12.61 21.26
N ALA A 152 1.34 13.93 21.31
CA ALA A 152 0.09 14.46 21.78
C ALA A 152 -0.96 14.50 20.67
N MET A 153 -2.24 14.43 21.03
CA MET A 153 -3.30 14.66 20.05
C MET A 153 -3.22 16.12 19.55
N PRO A 154 -3.06 16.34 18.24
CA PRO A 154 -2.99 17.70 17.73
C PRO A 154 -4.33 18.41 17.91
N ARG A 155 -4.28 19.69 18.26
CA ARG A 155 -5.48 20.52 18.36
C ARG A 155 -6.19 20.52 17.02
N ARG A 156 -7.54 20.45 17.05
CA ARG A 156 -8.37 20.45 15.84
C ARG A 156 -8.11 21.75 15.06
N GLN A 157 -7.57 21.64 13.84
CA GLN A 157 -7.59 22.77 12.91
C GLN A 157 -9.04 23.05 12.54
N ARG A 158 -9.48 24.30 12.71
CA ARG A 158 -10.77 24.73 12.18
C ARG A 158 -10.59 24.90 10.67
N TYR A 159 -11.14 23.99 9.91
CA TYR A 159 -11.11 24.02 8.43
C TYR A 159 -12.03 25.10 7.82
N TRP A 160 -12.76 25.82 8.66
CA TRP A 160 -13.74 26.80 8.21
C TRP A 160 -13.43 28.14 8.90
N SER A 161 -12.51 28.87 8.35
CA SER A 161 -12.43 30.32 8.51
C SER A 161 -12.33 30.90 7.10
N GLU A 162 -13.52 31.29 6.63
CA GLU A 162 -13.83 32.16 5.49
C GLU A 162 -13.58 31.59 4.09
#